data_fdec898928a6acc8fc8a396f4588e9fb
#
_entry.id   fdec898928a6acc8fc8a396f4588e9fb
#
_cell.length_a   1.000
_cell.length_b   1.000
_cell.length_c   1.000
_cell.angle_alpha   90.00
_cell.angle_beta   90.00
_cell.angle_gamma   90.00
#
_symmetry.space_group_name_H-M   'P 1'
#
loop_
_entity.id
_entity.type
_entity.pdbx_description
1 polymer ?
#
loop_
_entity_poly.entity_id
_entity_poly.type
_entity_poly.pdbx_seq_one_letter_code
_entity_poly.pdbx_strand_id
1 'polypeptide(L)'
;MKISTKGRYALRMMLDLAEHQGDGYVALKDIAQRQGISKKYLEQIVPMLGRADVLRTTRGYQGGYRLARAPQEYTVGEILCLTEGGLAPVACLDQHPNPCPRCGACATLPMWEGLERVTEMRFRMNSTMRDCMESDLRLQIVQMHG
;
A
#
# COMPACT_ATOMS: atom_id res chain seq x y z
N MET A 1 6.81 -9.68 11.32
CA MET A 1 6.21 -8.71 10.41
C MET A 1 4.69 -8.84 10.46
N LYS A 2 4.00 -7.77 10.73
CA LYS A 2 2.53 -7.74 10.75
C LYS A 2 2.06 -6.44 10.10
N ILE A 3 1.32 -6.56 9.01
CA ILE A 3 0.75 -5.38 8.34
C ILE A 3 -0.40 -4.83 9.18
N SER A 4 -0.31 -3.55 9.52
CA SER A 4 -1.30 -2.86 10.33
C SER A 4 -2.63 -2.64 9.58
N THR A 5 -3.67 -2.29 10.32
CA THR A 5 -4.93 -1.85 9.73
C THR A 5 -4.74 -0.61 8.85
N LYS A 6 -3.82 0.29 9.23
CA LYS A 6 -3.47 1.48 8.45
C LYS A 6 -2.92 1.09 7.07
N GLY A 7 -1.96 0.17 7.01
CA GLY A 7 -1.39 -0.31 5.73
C GLY A 7 -2.45 -0.97 4.84
N ARG A 8 -3.27 -1.84 5.42
CA ARG A 8 -4.36 -2.49 4.67
C ARG A 8 -5.38 -1.50 4.14
N TYR A 9 -5.75 -0.48 4.91
CA TYR A 9 -6.71 0.53 4.49
C TYR A 9 -6.12 1.51 3.48
N ALA A 10 -4.83 1.81 3.58
CA ALA A 10 -4.13 2.59 2.56
C ALA A 10 -4.18 1.88 1.19
N LEU A 11 -3.89 0.59 1.14
CA LEU A 11 -4.00 -0.19 -0.09
C LEU A 11 -5.44 -0.19 -0.66
N ARG A 12 -6.45 -0.37 0.20
CA ARG A 12 -7.87 -0.33 -0.21
C ARG A 12 -8.27 1.05 -0.74
N MET A 13 -7.78 2.13 -0.12
CA MET A 13 -8.01 3.48 -0.60
C MET A 13 -7.36 3.72 -1.97
N MET A 14 -6.12 3.27 -2.15
CA MET A 14 -5.41 3.40 -3.42
C MET A 14 -6.11 2.62 -4.53
N LEU A 15 -6.61 1.42 -4.24
CA LEU A 15 -7.36 0.60 -5.17
C LEU A 15 -8.69 1.27 -5.55
N ASP A 16 -9.44 1.77 -4.58
CA ASP A 16 -10.69 2.51 -4.81
C ASP A 16 -10.49 3.72 -5.73
N LEU A 17 -9.41 4.49 -5.50
CA LEU A 17 -9.05 5.59 -6.38
C LEU A 17 -8.72 5.13 -7.80
N ALA A 18 -7.95 4.05 -7.94
CA ALA A 18 -7.60 3.49 -9.24
C ALA A 18 -8.84 3.09 -10.06
N GLU A 19 -9.86 2.56 -9.39
CA GLU A 19 -11.09 2.10 -10.01
C GLU A 19 -12.10 3.21 -10.31
N HIS A 20 -12.14 4.28 -9.49
CA HIS A 20 -13.24 5.26 -9.51
C HIS A 20 -12.85 6.68 -9.87
N GLN A 21 -11.57 7.03 -9.96
CA GLN A 21 -11.17 8.43 -10.20
C GLN A 21 -11.51 8.93 -11.61
N GLY A 22 -11.49 8.05 -12.64
CA GLY A 22 -11.62 8.49 -14.03
C GLY A 22 -10.62 9.60 -14.33
N ASP A 23 -11.12 10.72 -14.90
CA ASP A 23 -10.33 11.93 -15.17
C ASP A 23 -10.42 12.97 -14.04
N GLY A 24 -11.15 12.66 -12.96
CA GLY A 24 -11.47 13.59 -11.89
C GLY A 24 -10.85 13.24 -10.54
N TYR A 25 -11.47 13.80 -9.50
CA TYR A 25 -11.13 13.58 -8.10
C TYR A 25 -12.26 12.86 -7.39
N VAL A 26 -11.93 12.00 -6.44
CA VAL A 26 -12.90 11.23 -5.65
C VAL A 26 -12.97 11.81 -4.25
N ALA A 27 -14.18 12.14 -3.79
CA ALA A 27 -14.38 12.64 -2.44
C ALA A 27 -14.10 11.55 -1.39
N LEU A 28 -13.44 11.93 -0.29
CA LEU A 28 -13.05 10.99 0.76
C LEU A 28 -14.26 10.27 1.38
N LYS A 29 -15.42 10.95 1.45
CA LYS A 29 -16.68 10.35 1.93
C LYS A 29 -17.14 9.18 1.07
N ASP A 30 -16.93 9.27 -0.25
CA ASP A 30 -17.37 8.24 -1.19
C ASP A 30 -16.47 7.00 -1.08
N ILE A 31 -15.16 7.20 -0.91
CA ILE A 31 -14.20 6.12 -0.61
C ILE A 31 -14.56 5.45 0.72
N ALA A 32 -14.81 6.25 1.76
CA ALA A 32 -15.19 5.75 3.08
C ALA A 32 -16.44 4.86 3.01
N GLN A 33 -17.46 5.31 2.26
CA GLN A 33 -18.70 4.57 2.09
C GLN A 33 -18.49 3.26 1.33
N ARG A 34 -17.83 3.28 0.16
CA ARG A 34 -17.59 2.07 -0.64
C ARG A 34 -16.74 1.04 0.10
N GLN A 35 -15.72 1.51 0.81
CA GLN A 35 -14.78 0.63 1.51
C GLN A 35 -15.23 0.22 2.91
N GLY A 36 -16.29 0.80 3.45
CA GLY A 36 -16.73 0.55 4.82
C GLY A 36 -15.68 0.96 5.86
N ILE A 37 -14.93 2.05 5.59
CA ILE A 37 -13.90 2.59 6.47
C ILE A 37 -14.36 3.95 6.96
N SER A 38 -14.14 4.28 8.24
CA SER A 38 -14.52 5.59 8.73
C SER A 38 -13.74 6.70 8.01
N LYS A 39 -14.42 7.78 7.65
CA LYS A 39 -13.78 8.95 7.03
C LYS A 39 -12.65 9.49 7.90
N LYS A 40 -12.87 9.55 9.22
CA LYS A 40 -11.86 10.00 10.20
C LYS A 40 -10.59 9.14 10.15
N TYR A 41 -10.71 7.84 9.91
CA TYR A 41 -9.55 6.96 9.78
C TYR A 41 -8.79 7.23 8.47
N LEU A 42 -9.51 7.42 7.37
CA LEU A 42 -8.90 7.79 6.08
C LEU A 42 -8.18 9.15 6.16
N GLU A 43 -8.72 10.11 6.92
CA GLU A 43 -8.08 11.40 7.18
C GLU A 43 -6.71 11.29 7.89
N GLN A 44 -6.44 10.19 8.58
CA GLN A 44 -5.12 9.90 9.16
C GLN A 44 -4.15 9.28 8.13
N ILE A 45 -4.65 8.59 7.13
CA ILE A 45 -3.85 7.93 6.08
C ILE A 45 -3.43 8.94 5.00
N VAL A 46 -4.34 9.80 4.58
CA VAL A 46 -4.15 10.77 3.50
C VAL A 46 -2.88 11.61 3.63
N PRO A 47 -2.51 12.17 4.81
CA PRO A 47 -1.29 12.97 4.93
C PRO A 47 -0.01 12.18 4.66
N MET A 48 -0.01 10.89 4.97
CA MET A 48 1.15 10.02 4.74
C MET A 48 1.38 9.80 3.24
N LEU A 49 0.29 9.51 2.51
CA LEU A 49 0.34 9.31 1.07
C LEU A 49 0.59 10.63 0.32
N GLY A 50 0.02 11.74 0.80
CA GLY A 50 0.21 13.05 0.19
C GLY A 50 1.65 13.58 0.31
N ARG A 51 2.33 13.34 1.44
CA ARG A 51 3.74 13.74 1.63
C ARG A 51 4.70 13.01 0.71
N ALA A 52 4.36 11.81 0.31
CA ALA A 52 5.16 10.99 -0.59
C ALA A 52 4.84 11.22 -2.08
N ASP A 53 4.02 12.22 -2.38
CA ASP A 53 3.60 12.56 -3.75
C ASP A 53 2.88 11.40 -4.47
N VAL A 54 2.20 10.58 -3.68
CA VAL A 54 1.41 9.43 -4.15
C VAL A 54 0.00 9.85 -4.55
N LEU A 55 -0.53 10.89 -3.89
CA LEU A 55 -1.86 11.45 -4.12
C LEU A 55 -1.79 12.89 -4.56
N ARG A 56 -2.69 13.27 -5.46
CA ARG A 56 -3.04 14.67 -5.72
C ARG A 56 -4.35 15.01 -5.01
N THR A 57 -4.44 16.25 -4.55
CA THR A 57 -5.59 16.75 -3.80
C THR A 57 -6.10 18.02 -4.45
N THR A 58 -7.42 18.17 -4.51
CA THR A 58 -8.05 19.45 -4.83
C THR A 58 -9.06 19.81 -3.74
N ARG A 59 -9.19 21.11 -3.48
CA ARG A 59 -10.13 21.65 -2.48
C ARG A 59 -11.40 22.17 -3.16
N GLY A 60 -12.46 22.36 -2.38
CA GLY A 60 -13.72 22.95 -2.83
C GLY A 60 -14.84 21.93 -2.96
N TYR A 61 -15.95 22.35 -3.57
CA TYR A 61 -17.18 21.55 -3.67
C TYR A 61 -17.00 20.23 -4.42
N GLN A 62 -16.17 20.22 -5.47
CA GLN A 62 -15.78 19.02 -6.20
C GLN A 62 -14.39 18.53 -5.78
N GLY A 63 -13.96 18.87 -4.58
CA GLY A 63 -12.68 18.49 -4.03
C GLY A 63 -12.61 17.01 -3.70
N GLY A 64 -11.39 16.49 -3.65
CA GLY A 64 -11.12 15.11 -3.35
C GLY A 64 -9.69 14.72 -3.63
N TYR A 65 -9.51 13.44 -3.90
CA TYR A 65 -8.22 12.81 -4.10
C TYR A 65 -8.18 12.04 -5.42
N ARG A 66 -7.01 11.97 -6.00
CA ARG A 66 -6.70 11.10 -7.14
C ARG A 66 -5.28 10.60 -7.05
N LEU A 67 -4.97 9.55 -7.78
CA LEU A 67 -3.60 9.06 -7.91
C LEU A 67 -2.74 10.09 -8.66
N ALA A 68 -1.50 10.28 -8.22
CA ALA A 68 -0.54 11.17 -8.90
C ALA A 68 0.04 10.54 -10.16
N ARG A 69 0.09 9.22 -10.22
CA ARG A 69 0.62 8.39 -11.31
C ARG A 69 -0.39 7.33 -11.75
N ALA A 70 -0.12 6.63 -12.85
CA ALA A 70 -0.96 5.53 -13.29
C ALA A 70 -0.90 4.33 -12.30
N PRO A 71 -1.98 3.54 -12.13
CA PRO A 71 -2.03 2.44 -11.15
C PRO A 71 -0.91 1.41 -11.27
N GLN A 72 -0.43 1.13 -12.48
CA GLN A 72 0.67 0.21 -12.72
C GLN A 72 2.04 0.71 -12.26
N GLU A 73 2.17 2.00 -11.96
CA GLU A 73 3.40 2.62 -11.47
C GLU A 73 3.54 2.56 -9.95
N TYR A 74 2.52 2.08 -9.23
CA TYR A 74 2.55 1.86 -7.79
C TYR A 74 2.74 0.40 -7.46
N THR A 75 3.73 0.10 -6.63
CA THR A 75 3.87 -1.22 -6.05
C THR A 75 3.15 -1.31 -4.70
N VAL A 76 2.68 -2.49 -4.35
CA VAL A 76 2.12 -2.76 -3.02
C VAL A 76 3.14 -2.42 -1.92
N GLY A 77 4.41 -2.77 -2.15
CA GLY A 77 5.49 -2.47 -1.21
C GLY A 77 5.72 -1.00 -0.98
N GLU A 78 5.64 -0.16 -2.02
CA GLU A 78 5.74 1.30 -1.89
C GLU A 78 4.70 1.83 -0.89
N ILE A 79 3.45 1.47 -1.07
CA ILE A 79 2.35 1.94 -0.21
C ILE A 79 2.49 1.42 1.22
N LEU A 80 2.88 0.16 1.38
CA LEU A 80 3.09 -0.43 2.71
C LEU A 80 4.28 0.22 3.43
N CYS A 81 5.39 0.49 2.75
CA CYS A 81 6.53 1.20 3.35
C CYS A 81 6.15 2.59 3.88
N LEU A 82 5.29 3.33 3.16
CA LEU A 82 4.82 4.65 3.60
C LEU A 82 3.98 4.59 4.88
N THR A 83 3.26 3.51 5.09
CA THR A 83 2.34 3.36 6.23
C THR A 83 2.95 2.63 7.42
N GLU A 84 3.85 1.69 7.17
CA GLU A 84 4.49 0.84 8.19
C GLU A 84 5.88 1.36 8.61
N GLY A 85 6.50 2.23 7.80
CA GLY A 85 7.87 2.71 7.99
C GLY A 85 8.95 1.78 7.47
N GLY A 86 8.60 0.54 7.11
CA GLY A 86 9.50 -0.48 6.56
C GLY A 86 8.81 -1.83 6.48
N LEU A 87 9.42 -2.76 5.78
CA LEU A 87 8.91 -4.13 5.60
C LEU A 87 9.89 -5.19 6.07
N ALA A 88 10.96 -4.80 6.74
CA ALA A 88 11.93 -5.74 7.28
C ALA A 88 11.28 -6.66 8.33
N PRO A 89 11.57 -7.96 8.31
CA PRO A 89 11.01 -8.91 9.25
C PRO A 89 11.54 -8.72 10.68
N VAL A 90 12.73 -8.13 10.82
CA VAL A 90 13.41 -7.85 12.10
C VAL A 90 14.10 -6.48 12.05
N ALA A 91 14.16 -5.80 13.17
CA ALA A 91 14.68 -4.44 13.26
C ALA A 91 16.14 -4.27 12.77
N CYS A 92 16.96 -5.28 12.90
CA CYS A 92 18.36 -5.21 12.43
C CYS A 92 18.50 -5.19 10.90
N LEU A 93 17.44 -5.46 10.15
CA LEU A 93 17.41 -5.36 8.69
C LEU A 93 16.76 -4.06 8.19
N ASP A 94 16.22 -3.24 9.08
CA ASP A 94 15.66 -1.93 8.68
C ASP A 94 16.72 -0.94 8.18
N GLN A 95 18.00 -1.20 8.45
CA GLN A 95 19.10 -0.30 8.12
C GLN A 95 20.24 -1.06 7.41
N HIS A 96 20.86 -0.39 6.44
CA HIS A 96 22.05 -0.87 5.76
C HIS A 96 23.20 0.15 5.91
N PRO A 97 24.39 -0.26 6.40
CA PRO A 97 24.75 -1.61 6.85
C PRO A 97 23.99 -2.03 8.10
N ASN A 98 23.85 -3.35 8.32
CA ASN A 98 23.15 -3.92 9.48
C ASN A 98 23.82 -3.43 10.79
N PRO A 99 23.07 -2.72 11.66
CA PRO A 99 23.65 -2.10 12.86
C PRO A 99 23.84 -3.07 14.02
N CYS A 100 23.41 -4.34 13.89
CA CYS A 100 23.47 -5.30 14.96
C CYS A 100 24.94 -5.72 15.24
N PRO A 101 25.45 -5.57 16.48
CA PRO A 101 26.81 -5.97 16.82
C PRO A 101 27.08 -7.46 16.64
N ARG A 102 26.02 -8.27 16.60
CA ARG A 102 26.10 -9.73 16.45
C ARG A 102 25.90 -10.22 15.01
N CYS A 103 25.71 -9.33 14.03
CA CYS A 103 25.38 -9.73 12.65
C CYS A 103 26.39 -10.72 12.06
N GLY A 104 27.69 -10.55 12.34
CA GLY A 104 28.74 -11.43 11.84
C GLY A 104 28.76 -12.85 12.44
N ALA A 105 28.06 -13.07 13.56
CA ALA A 105 27.98 -14.38 14.25
C ALA A 105 26.53 -14.86 14.44
N CYS A 106 25.57 -14.19 13.84
CA CYS A 106 24.16 -14.50 14.01
C CYS A 106 23.73 -15.66 13.13
N ALA A 107 23.54 -16.84 13.74
CA ALA A 107 23.15 -18.05 13.01
C ALA A 107 21.76 -17.97 12.35
N THR A 108 20.87 -17.08 12.83
CA THR A 108 19.52 -16.90 12.26
C THR A 108 19.43 -15.78 11.21
N LEU A 109 20.47 -14.97 11.06
CA LEU A 109 20.46 -13.84 10.12
C LEU A 109 20.15 -14.27 8.66
N PRO A 110 20.75 -15.35 8.12
CA PRO A 110 20.46 -15.78 6.75
C PRO A 110 18.99 -16.12 6.51
N MET A 111 18.31 -16.66 7.53
CA MET A 111 16.87 -16.95 7.46
C MET A 111 16.06 -15.65 7.37
N TRP A 112 16.38 -14.65 8.17
CA TRP A 112 15.69 -13.34 8.14
C TRP A 112 15.93 -12.59 6.85
N GLU A 113 17.17 -12.61 6.34
CA GLU A 113 17.52 -12.02 5.02
C GLU A 113 16.77 -12.74 3.88
N GLY A 114 16.61 -14.06 3.99
CA GLY A 114 15.82 -14.84 3.04
C GLY A 114 14.35 -14.42 3.04
N LEU A 115 13.74 -14.21 4.21
CA LEU A 115 12.37 -13.75 4.34
C LEU A 115 12.21 -12.31 3.81
N GLU A 116 13.13 -11.42 4.13
CA GLU A 116 13.15 -10.05 3.60
C GLU A 116 13.16 -10.04 2.07
N ARG A 117 14.05 -10.83 1.47
CA ARG A 117 14.17 -10.93 0.01
C ARG A 117 12.88 -11.40 -0.65
N VAL A 118 12.21 -12.41 -0.09
CA VAL A 118 10.92 -12.90 -0.60
C VAL A 118 9.83 -11.83 -0.47
N THR A 119 9.81 -11.12 0.66
CA THR A 119 8.85 -10.04 0.91
C THR A 119 9.06 -8.88 -0.08
N GLU A 120 10.29 -8.46 -0.29
CA GLU A 120 10.62 -7.40 -1.25
C GLU A 120 10.27 -7.81 -2.67
N MET A 121 10.66 -9.01 -3.08
CA MET A 121 10.32 -9.55 -4.40
C MET A 121 8.81 -9.54 -4.62
N ARG A 122 8.02 -10.01 -3.65
CA ARG A 122 6.58 -10.10 -3.79
C ARG A 122 5.91 -8.73 -3.82
N PHE A 123 6.27 -7.84 -2.92
CA PHE A 123 5.57 -6.57 -2.75
C PHE A 123 6.11 -5.42 -3.60
N ARG A 124 7.40 -5.41 -3.90
CA ARG A 124 8.02 -4.33 -4.69
C ARG A 124 8.12 -4.64 -6.18
N MET A 125 8.34 -5.90 -6.53
CA MET A 125 8.59 -6.28 -7.94
C MET A 125 7.40 -6.92 -8.62
N ASN A 126 6.59 -7.69 -7.90
CA ASN A 126 5.58 -8.57 -8.50
C ASN A 126 4.13 -8.24 -8.12
N SER A 127 3.87 -7.12 -7.42
CA SER A 127 2.51 -6.75 -7.05
C SER A 127 2.31 -5.25 -7.20
N THR A 128 1.60 -4.86 -8.24
CA THR A 128 1.18 -3.47 -8.49
C THR A 128 -0.29 -3.28 -8.09
N MET A 129 -0.73 -2.04 -8.03
CA MET A 129 -2.15 -1.73 -7.84
C MET A 129 -2.99 -2.30 -8.97
N ARG A 130 -2.46 -2.31 -10.20
CA ARG A 130 -3.13 -2.93 -11.34
C ARG A 130 -3.34 -4.44 -11.16
N ASP A 131 -2.34 -5.16 -10.66
CA ASP A 131 -2.46 -6.59 -10.39
C ASP A 131 -3.55 -6.90 -9.37
N CYS A 132 -3.71 -6.02 -8.36
CA CYS A 132 -4.79 -6.14 -7.38
C CYS A 132 -6.17 -5.93 -8.03
N MET A 133 -6.32 -4.95 -8.92
CA MET A 133 -7.56 -4.71 -9.67
C MET A 133 -7.92 -5.90 -10.56
N GLU A 134 -6.96 -6.44 -11.30
CA GLU A 134 -7.18 -7.59 -12.18
C GLU A 134 -7.54 -8.87 -11.41
N SER A 135 -7.00 -9.03 -10.21
CA SER A 135 -7.35 -10.14 -9.32
C SER A 135 -8.79 -10.05 -8.82
N ASP A 136 -9.26 -8.86 -8.50
CA ASP A 136 -10.65 -8.62 -8.06
C ASP A 136 -11.64 -8.91 -9.20
N LEU A 137 -11.34 -8.46 -10.40
CA LEU A 137 -12.14 -8.77 -11.58
C LEU A 137 -12.26 -10.29 -11.84
N ARG A 138 -11.20 -11.05 -11.62
CA ARG A 138 -11.24 -12.52 -11.74
C ARG A 138 -12.14 -13.16 -10.70
N LEU A 139 -12.11 -12.68 -9.46
CA LEU A 139 -12.98 -13.18 -8.38
C LEU A 139 -14.45 -12.89 -8.67
N GLN A 140 -14.78 -11.71 -9.19
CA GLN A 140 -16.14 -11.35 -9.58
C GLN A 140 -16.67 -12.23 -10.70
N ILE A 141 -15.85 -12.51 -11.72
CA ILE A 141 -16.22 -13.39 -12.83
C ILE A 141 -16.51 -14.81 -12.34
N VAL A 142 -15.69 -15.36 -11.43
CA VAL A 142 -15.89 -16.69 -10.86
C VAL A 142 -17.21 -16.76 -10.06
N GLN A 143 -17.56 -15.72 -9.33
CA GLN A 143 -18.81 -15.66 -8.57
C GLN A 143 -20.06 -15.54 -9.45
N MET A 144 -19.94 -14.93 -10.64
CA MET A 144 -21.05 -14.81 -11.60
C MET A 144 -21.32 -16.09 -12.37
N HIS A 145 -20.38 -17.03 -12.47
CA HIS A 145 -20.48 -18.29 -13.21
C HIS A 145 -20.57 -19.52 -12.31
N GLY A 146 -20.58 -19.34 -11.03
CA GLY A 146 -20.82 -20.40 -10.02
C GLY A 146 -22.22 -20.36 -9.49
#